data_8548561ef4b6552fb5fc9ba8c42ea15d
#
_entry.id   8548561ef4b6552fb5fc9ba8c42ea15d
#
_cell.length_a   1.000
_cell.length_b   1.000
_cell.length_c   1.000
_cell.angle_alpha   90.00
_cell.angle_beta   90.00
_cell.angle_gamma   90.00
#
_symmetry.space_group_name_H-M   'P 1'
#
loop_
_entity.id
_entity.type
_entity.pdbx_description
1 polymer ?
#
loop_
_entity_poly.entity_id
_entity_poly.type
_entity_poly.pdbx_seq_one_letter_code
_entity_poly.pdbx_strand_id
1 'polypeptide(L)'
;MGGHDPGTLAPPPAVLQDVPEAGLPADLPPAPPSAPRGWTGGRIVSVVAGAVLVLCSVGLLGGSGVALWAQANRHDGYADLATATYHVPGYALASDTIGLHLATGVVSDLTGTVRIRVTKASGTAPAFVGIAPASAAARYLAGVEYATVRGAVGDHGSFTEHAGSGPAVPPGQAGIWTKYAAGPGTQTLTWAVRSGDWTVVAMNADASRPVAMTVNVAATLPALPWIATGLLIGGILFLTGGVLLIAVPLRLASRY
;
A
#
# COMPACT_ATOMS: atom_id res chain seq x y z
N MET A 1 85.46 -93.35 13.05
CA MET A 1 86.03 -92.80 11.86
C MET A 1 85.39 -91.43 11.74
N GLY A 2 85.98 -90.47 12.28
CA GLY A 2 87.11 -89.71 11.77
C GLY A 2 86.49 -88.51 11.09
N GLY A 3 86.64 -87.41 11.60
CA GLY A 3 87.51 -86.34 11.32
C GLY A 3 86.88 -85.00 11.50
N HIS A 4 87.42 -84.33 12.35
CA HIS A 4 88.08 -83.02 12.28
C HIS A 4 87.20 -81.79 11.94
N ASP A 5 87.08 -81.10 13.00
CA ASP A 5 87.02 -79.62 13.08
C ASP A 5 88.14 -78.93 12.31
N PRO A 6 88.09 -77.74 11.83
CA PRO A 6 88.40 -76.62 12.65
C PRO A 6 87.66 -75.27 12.35
N GLY A 7 87.38 -74.60 13.47
CA GLY A 7 87.79 -73.22 13.69
C GLY A 7 87.34 -72.16 12.62
N THR A 8 86.32 -71.45 13.02
CA THR A 8 86.15 -70.15 12.43
C THR A 8 86.10 -69.11 13.53
N LEU A 9 87.10 -68.26 13.50
CA LEU A 9 87.29 -67.11 14.40
C LEU A 9 86.08 -66.13 14.34
N ALA A 10 85.66 -65.76 15.52
CA ALA A 10 84.72 -64.63 15.64
C ALA A 10 85.36 -63.31 15.16
N PRO A 11 84.66 -62.52 14.49
CA PRO A 11 85.09 -61.15 14.15
C PRO A 11 85.07 -60.30 15.40
N PRO A 12 85.91 -59.24 15.48
CA PRO A 12 85.96 -58.34 16.66
C PRO A 12 84.71 -57.44 16.72
N PRO A 13 84.34 -56.91 17.93
CA PRO A 13 83.24 -56.08 18.13
C PRO A 13 83.41 -54.76 17.30
N ALA A 14 82.41 -54.41 16.55
CA ALA A 14 82.34 -53.13 15.80
C ALA A 14 82.34 -52.00 16.86
N VAL A 15 83.31 -51.13 16.70
CA VAL A 15 83.41 -49.85 17.41
C VAL A 15 82.16 -49.03 17.02
N LEU A 16 81.33 -48.78 18.00
CA LEU A 16 80.27 -47.83 17.93
C LEU A 16 80.92 -46.45 17.57
N GLN A 17 80.90 -46.07 16.32
CA GLN A 17 81.17 -44.70 15.93
C GLN A 17 80.11 -43.79 16.54
N ASP A 18 80.56 -42.87 17.40
CA ASP A 18 79.78 -41.71 17.84
C ASP A 18 79.13 -41.03 16.61
N VAL A 19 77.81 -41.23 16.48
CA VAL A 19 77.01 -40.39 15.60
C VAL A 19 76.88 -39.04 16.29
N PRO A 20 77.39 -37.95 15.74
CA PRO A 20 77.18 -36.65 16.29
C PRO A 20 75.65 -36.43 16.41
N GLU A 21 75.17 -36.17 17.59
CA GLU A 21 73.82 -35.72 17.87
C GLU A 21 73.63 -34.44 17.09
N ALA A 22 73.01 -34.54 15.87
CA ALA A 22 72.59 -33.39 15.10
C ALA A 22 71.60 -32.63 15.96
N GLY A 23 72.11 -31.56 16.55
CA GLY A 23 71.22 -30.61 17.30
C GLY A 23 70.01 -30.27 16.45
N LEU A 24 68.87 -30.62 16.95
CA LEU A 24 67.61 -30.08 16.46
C LEU A 24 67.72 -28.55 16.44
N PRO A 25 67.47 -27.89 15.33
CA PRO A 25 67.43 -26.43 15.31
C PRO A 25 66.29 -26.01 16.23
N ALA A 26 66.65 -25.51 17.39
CA ALA A 26 65.73 -25.00 18.43
C ALA A 26 65.28 -23.58 18.12
N ASP A 27 64.93 -23.24 16.87
CA ASP A 27 64.30 -21.97 16.55
C ASP A 27 63.52 -22.12 15.23
N LEU A 28 62.37 -22.84 15.33
CA LEU A 28 61.27 -22.58 14.42
C LEU A 28 60.58 -21.31 14.92
N PRO A 29 60.54 -20.24 14.14
CA PRO A 29 59.80 -19.05 14.51
C PRO A 29 58.37 -19.44 14.79
N PRO A 30 57.71 -18.84 15.84
CA PRO A 30 56.33 -19.15 16.18
C PRO A 30 55.48 -18.93 14.90
N ALA A 31 54.64 -19.90 14.60
CA ALA A 31 53.71 -19.81 13.48
C ALA A 31 52.97 -18.46 13.55
N PRO A 32 52.90 -17.69 12.46
CA PRO A 32 52.20 -16.41 12.48
C PRO A 32 50.77 -16.65 12.99
N PRO A 33 50.25 -15.76 13.85
CA PRO A 33 48.87 -15.87 14.31
C PRO A 33 47.97 -15.97 13.10
N SER A 34 47.14 -17.02 13.04
CA SER A 34 46.16 -17.19 11.96
C SER A 34 45.33 -15.94 11.89
N ALA A 35 45.45 -15.18 10.79
CA ALA A 35 44.67 -13.98 10.57
C ALA A 35 43.18 -14.30 10.79
N PRO A 36 42.43 -13.47 11.53
CA PRO A 36 41.03 -13.71 11.73
C PRO A 36 40.39 -13.82 10.35
N ARG A 37 39.70 -14.96 10.08
CA ARG A 37 39.03 -15.18 8.80
C ARG A 37 37.98 -14.11 8.62
N GLY A 38 38.35 -13.05 7.92
CA GLY A 38 37.46 -11.95 7.57
C GLY A 38 36.23 -12.47 6.85
N TRP A 39 35.11 -11.86 7.09
CA TRP A 39 33.86 -12.11 6.37
C TRP A 39 34.14 -12.03 4.87
N THR A 40 33.88 -13.09 4.14
CA THR A 40 33.99 -13.08 2.67
C THR A 40 32.95 -12.11 2.12
N GLY A 41 33.32 -11.30 1.12
CA GLY A 41 32.44 -10.29 0.54
C GLY A 41 31.05 -10.83 0.17
N GLY A 42 30.95 -12.09 -0.28
CA GLY A 42 29.68 -12.75 -0.57
C GLY A 42 28.75 -12.91 0.67
N ARG A 43 29.33 -13.11 1.86
CA ARG A 43 28.56 -13.21 3.11
C ARG A 43 28.00 -11.85 3.52
N ILE A 44 28.76 -10.79 3.34
CA ILE A 44 28.31 -9.42 3.62
C ILE A 44 27.15 -9.06 2.68
N VAL A 45 27.30 -9.35 1.38
CA VAL A 45 26.25 -9.09 0.38
C VAL A 45 24.96 -9.85 0.71
N SER A 46 25.05 -11.14 1.08
CA SER A 46 23.84 -11.92 1.41
C SER A 46 23.14 -11.43 2.67
N VAL A 47 23.88 -11.01 3.70
CA VAL A 47 23.29 -10.45 4.92
C VAL A 47 22.64 -9.09 4.65
N VAL A 48 23.28 -8.21 3.87
CA VAL A 48 22.71 -6.92 3.47
C VAL A 48 21.46 -7.12 2.61
N ALA A 49 21.50 -8.00 1.61
CA ALA A 49 20.34 -8.32 0.79
C ALA A 49 19.19 -8.92 1.64
N GLY A 50 19.51 -9.82 2.57
CA GLY A 50 18.56 -10.39 3.51
C GLY A 50 17.92 -9.31 4.41
N ALA A 51 18.71 -8.37 4.92
CA ALA A 51 18.19 -7.26 5.73
C ALA A 51 17.25 -6.35 4.93
N VAL A 52 17.58 -6.02 3.69
CA VAL A 52 16.72 -5.24 2.79
C VAL A 52 15.39 -5.98 2.55
N LEU A 53 15.43 -7.29 2.27
CA LEU A 53 14.22 -8.09 2.09
C LEU A 53 13.34 -8.12 3.35
N VAL A 54 13.94 -8.24 4.55
CA VAL A 54 13.20 -8.17 5.82
C VAL A 54 12.55 -6.79 6.00
N LEU A 55 13.25 -5.71 5.70
CA LEU A 55 12.67 -4.36 5.78
C LEU A 55 11.52 -4.18 4.79
N CYS A 56 11.67 -4.63 3.55
CA CYS A 56 10.60 -4.63 2.57
C CYS A 56 9.40 -5.46 3.03
N SER A 57 9.64 -6.63 3.67
CA SER A 57 8.56 -7.49 4.18
C SER A 57 7.74 -6.81 5.26
N VAL A 58 8.38 -6.02 6.15
CA VAL A 58 7.66 -5.23 7.17
C VAL A 58 6.72 -4.22 6.53
N GLY A 59 7.17 -3.54 5.47
CA GLY A 59 6.32 -2.62 4.70
C GLY A 59 5.14 -3.31 4.03
N LEU A 60 5.37 -4.46 3.39
CA LEU A 60 4.32 -5.24 2.73
C LEU A 60 3.32 -5.83 3.72
N LEU A 61 3.78 -6.40 4.84
CA LEU A 61 2.92 -6.94 5.89
C LEU A 61 2.15 -5.84 6.61
N GLY A 62 2.78 -4.70 6.88
CA GLY A 62 2.12 -3.53 7.44
C GLY A 62 1.03 -3.00 6.50
N GLY A 63 1.33 -2.86 5.21
CA GLY A 63 0.35 -2.47 4.19
C GLY A 63 -0.82 -3.44 4.06
N SER A 64 -0.55 -4.76 4.13
CA SER A 64 -1.62 -5.77 4.14
C SER A 64 -2.50 -5.66 5.38
N GLY A 65 -1.92 -5.41 6.56
CA GLY A 65 -2.66 -5.21 7.82
C GLY A 65 -3.61 -4.01 7.74
N VAL A 66 -3.14 -2.88 7.22
CA VAL A 66 -3.98 -1.69 6.99
C VAL A 66 -5.10 -1.99 6.00
N ALA A 67 -4.81 -2.69 4.90
CA ALA A 67 -5.82 -3.05 3.90
C ALA A 67 -6.88 -4.01 4.47
N LEU A 68 -6.50 -4.98 5.29
CA LEU A 68 -7.42 -5.89 5.97
C LEU A 68 -8.25 -5.16 7.03
N TRP A 69 -7.65 -4.25 7.79
CA TRP A 69 -8.36 -3.41 8.75
C TRP A 69 -9.40 -2.54 8.05
N ALA A 70 -9.02 -1.87 6.95
CA ALA A 70 -9.95 -1.08 6.14
C ALA A 70 -11.08 -1.93 5.56
N GLN A 71 -10.82 -3.20 5.24
CA GLN A 71 -11.85 -4.15 4.78
C GLN A 71 -12.80 -4.56 5.91
N ALA A 72 -12.29 -4.79 7.12
CA ALA A 72 -13.10 -5.17 8.28
C ALA A 72 -14.04 -4.05 8.75
N ASN A 73 -13.66 -2.78 8.53
CA ASN A 73 -14.45 -1.60 8.87
C ASN A 73 -15.41 -1.12 7.76
N ARG A 74 -15.75 -1.98 6.80
CA ARG A 74 -16.74 -1.66 5.77
C ARG A 74 -18.16 -1.85 6.30
N HIS A 75 -19.02 -0.88 6.04
CA HIS A 75 -20.46 -1.00 6.28
C HIS A 75 -21.15 -1.25 4.93
N ASP A 76 -21.88 -2.34 4.80
CA ASP A 76 -22.57 -2.75 3.55
C ASP A 76 -21.62 -2.87 2.33
N GLY A 77 -20.35 -3.24 2.52
CA GLY A 77 -19.36 -3.34 1.47
C GLY A 77 -18.76 -2.02 0.98
N TYR A 78 -19.15 -0.89 1.58
CA TYR A 78 -18.61 0.43 1.29
C TYR A 78 -17.65 0.89 2.40
N ALA A 79 -16.56 1.52 1.98
CA ALA A 79 -15.71 2.29 2.88
C ALA A 79 -16.23 3.74 2.91
N ASP A 80 -16.58 4.23 4.09
CA ASP A 80 -16.91 5.64 4.27
C ASP A 80 -15.66 6.47 4.08
N LEU A 81 -15.70 7.39 3.11
CA LEU A 81 -14.58 8.26 2.78
C LEU A 81 -14.67 9.56 3.58
N ALA A 82 -15.88 10.12 3.66
CA ALA A 82 -16.07 11.37 4.37
C ALA A 82 -17.55 11.70 4.61
N THR A 83 -17.76 12.48 5.65
CA THR A 83 -19.09 13.07 5.96
C THR A 83 -18.88 14.52 6.34
N ALA A 84 -19.64 15.42 5.71
CA ALA A 84 -19.61 16.83 6.04
C ALA A 84 -21.01 17.44 5.95
N THR A 85 -21.27 18.47 6.77
CA THR A 85 -22.52 19.22 6.74
C THR A 85 -22.24 20.63 6.20
N TYR A 86 -23.00 21.02 5.21
CA TYR A 86 -22.88 22.29 4.52
C TYR A 86 -24.14 23.13 4.72
N HIS A 87 -23.91 24.40 4.96
CA HIS A 87 -24.95 25.43 5.02
C HIS A 87 -24.56 26.54 4.06
N VAL A 88 -25.22 26.61 2.92
CA VAL A 88 -24.93 27.61 1.89
C VAL A 88 -26.18 28.46 1.60
N PRO A 89 -26.04 29.79 1.46
CA PRO A 89 -27.19 30.68 1.21
C PRO A 89 -27.77 30.48 -0.18
N GLY A 90 -26.99 29.93 -1.11
CA GLY A 90 -27.36 29.73 -2.52
C GLY A 90 -28.35 28.58 -2.75
N TYR A 91 -28.59 28.32 -4.03
CA TYR A 91 -29.58 27.35 -4.51
C TYR A 91 -28.99 25.93 -4.68
N ALA A 92 -27.66 25.81 -4.78
CA ALA A 92 -27.01 24.52 -5.00
C ALA A 92 -25.65 24.43 -4.32
N LEU A 93 -25.26 23.19 -4.00
CA LEU A 93 -23.92 22.78 -3.60
C LEU A 93 -23.38 21.87 -4.71
N ALA A 94 -22.26 22.23 -5.29
CA ALA A 94 -21.60 21.44 -6.33
C ALA A 94 -20.26 20.90 -5.81
N SER A 95 -19.85 19.70 -6.25
CA SER A 95 -18.46 19.29 -6.11
C SER A 95 -17.59 20.04 -7.11
N ASP A 96 -16.30 20.19 -6.79
CA ASP A 96 -15.32 20.52 -7.82
C ASP A 96 -15.34 19.44 -8.94
N THR A 97 -14.79 19.79 -10.10
CA THR A 97 -14.73 18.85 -11.22
C THR A 97 -13.88 17.64 -10.84
N ILE A 98 -14.48 16.48 -10.86
CA ILE A 98 -13.81 15.21 -10.59
C ILE A 98 -13.34 14.65 -11.92
N GLY A 99 -12.08 14.91 -12.27
CA GLY A 99 -11.44 14.35 -13.46
C GLY A 99 -11.05 12.89 -13.23
N LEU A 100 -11.78 11.97 -13.84
CA LEU A 100 -11.51 10.54 -13.77
C LEU A 100 -10.88 10.07 -15.10
N HIS A 101 -9.55 10.14 -15.16
CA HIS A 101 -8.78 9.65 -16.30
C HIS A 101 -8.34 8.20 -16.05
N LEU A 102 -9.26 7.27 -16.30
CA LEU A 102 -8.98 5.85 -16.13
C LEU A 102 -8.19 5.35 -17.36
N ALA A 103 -7.00 4.80 -17.13
CA ALA A 103 -6.27 4.11 -18.18
C ALA A 103 -7.12 2.96 -18.72
N THR A 104 -7.23 2.89 -20.05
CA THR A 104 -8.06 1.90 -20.74
C THR A 104 -7.63 0.47 -20.41
N GLY A 105 -8.56 -0.35 -20.03
CA GLY A 105 -8.50 -1.81 -19.96
C GLY A 105 -8.52 -2.38 -18.54
N VAL A 106 -7.42 -2.34 -17.81
CA VAL A 106 -7.28 -3.06 -16.53
C VAL A 106 -7.86 -2.29 -15.34
N VAL A 107 -7.95 -0.97 -15.45
CA VAL A 107 -8.37 -0.11 -14.32
C VAL A 107 -9.89 -0.02 -14.21
N SER A 108 -10.64 -0.26 -15.28
CA SER A 108 -12.11 -0.24 -15.25
C SER A 108 -12.70 -1.32 -14.32
N ASP A 109 -12.05 -2.48 -14.24
CA ASP A 109 -12.48 -3.59 -13.37
C ASP A 109 -12.05 -3.39 -11.90
N LEU A 110 -11.11 -2.46 -11.67
CA LEU A 110 -10.67 -2.04 -10.34
C LEU A 110 -11.47 -0.88 -9.76
N THR A 111 -12.20 -0.15 -10.62
CA THR A 111 -13.02 0.98 -10.20
C THR A 111 -14.33 0.49 -9.61
N GLY A 112 -14.53 0.80 -8.35
CA GLY A 112 -15.72 0.44 -7.61
C GLY A 112 -16.91 1.36 -7.92
N THR A 113 -17.89 1.26 -7.07
CA THR A 113 -19.09 2.08 -7.08
C THR A 113 -18.97 3.15 -5.99
N VAL A 114 -19.27 4.40 -6.32
CA VAL A 114 -19.38 5.48 -5.36
C VAL A 114 -20.85 5.60 -4.92
N ARG A 115 -21.05 5.71 -3.61
CA ARG A 115 -22.34 5.97 -2.99
C ARG A 115 -22.31 7.34 -2.32
N ILE A 116 -23.20 8.20 -2.73
CA ILE A 116 -23.36 9.54 -2.18
C ILE A 116 -24.72 9.56 -1.48
N ARG A 117 -24.71 9.85 -0.18
CA ARG A 117 -25.92 10.05 0.63
C ARG A 117 -26.04 11.52 0.96
N VAL A 118 -27.20 12.06 0.71
CA VAL A 118 -27.52 13.45 1.04
C VAL A 118 -28.72 13.46 1.94
N THR A 119 -28.55 14.04 3.12
CA THR A 119 -29.62 14.21 4.11
C THR A 119 -29.80 15.71 4.38
N LYS A 120 -31.04 16.17 4.41
CA LYS A 120 -31.33 17.56 4.82
C LYS A 120 -30.88 17.76 6.27
N ALA A 121 -30.11 18.80 6.51
CA ALA A 121 -29.75 19.25 7.85
C ALA A 121 -30.85 20.14 8.45
N SER A 122 -31.60 20.88 7.59
CA SER A 122 -32.72 21.71 7.98
C SER A 122 -33.68 21.97 6.83
N GLY A 123 -34.90 22.36 7.12
CA GLY A 123 -35.96 22.66 6.14
C GLY A 123 -36.78 21.42 5.73
N THR A 124 -37.92 21.67 5.05
CA THR A 124 -38.93 20.66 4.71
C THR A 124 -38.90 20.26 3.25
N ALA A 125 -38.24 21.03 2.37
CA ALA A 125 -38.15 20.72 0.95
C ALA A 125 -37.44 19.36 0.73
N PRO A 126 -37.91 18.53 -0.23
CA PRO A 126 -37.21 17.29 -0.57
C PRO A 126 -35.79 17.55 -1.03
N ALA A 127 -34.86 16.64 -0.71
CA ALA A 127 -33.48 16.70 -1.15
C ALA A 127 -33.34 16.17 -2.57
N PHE A 128 -32.40 16.72 -3.31
CA PHE A 128 -31.97 16.23 -4.62
C PHE A 128 -30.44 16.05 -4.60
N VAL A 129 -29.99 14.97 -5.20
CA VAL A 129 -28.57 14.76 -5.52
C VAL A 129 -28.48 14.17 -6.93
N GLY A 130 -27.64 14.76 -7.77
CA GLY A 130 -27.42 14.30 -9.14
C GLY A 130 -25.96 14.35 -9.55
N ILE A 131 -25.57 13.50 -10.48
CA ILE A 131 -24.26 13.52 -11.13
C ILE A 131 -24.44 13.77 -12.63
N ALA A 132 -23.64 14.67 -13.15
CA ALA A 132 -23.66 15.03 -14.56
C ALA A 132 -22.23 15.25 -15.09
N PRO A 133 -22.03 15.22 -16.43
CA PRO A 133 -20.79 15.72 -17.02
C PRO A 133 -20.53 17.17 -16.56
N ALA A 134 -19.28 17.49 -16.22
CA ALA A 134 -18.92 18.79 -15.64
C ALA A 134 -19.38 19.97 -16.51
N SER A 135 -19.26 19.84 -17.83
CA SER A 135 -19.72 20.88 -18.77
C SER A 135 -21.25 21.07 -18.78
N ALA A 136 -22.01 20.01 -18.53
CA ALA A 136 -23.47 20.08 -18.42
C ALA A 136 -23.90 20.72 -17.10
N ALA A 137 -23.26 20.32 -16.00
CA ALA A 137 -23.48 20.89 -14.67
C ALA A 137 -23.13 22.40 -14.65
N ALA A 138 -22.00 22.79 -15.25
CA ALA A 138 -21.58 24.19 -15.34
C ALA A 138 -22.60 25.03 -16.12
N ARG A 139 -23.15 24.51 -17.21
CA ARG A 139 -24.22 25.21 -17.96
C ARG A 139 -25.52 25.33 -17.17
N TYR A 140 -25.87 24.30 -16.41
CA TYR A 140 -27.07 24.32 -15.57
C TYR A 140 -26.97 25.33 -14.44
N LEU A 141 -25.76 25.48 -13.86
CA LEU A 141 -25.49 26.40 -12.75
C LEU A 141 -25.12 27.81 -13.26
N ALA A 142 -25.05 28.05 -14.56
CA ALA A 142 -24.73 29.36 -15.10
C ALA A 142 -25.77 30.42 -14.68
N GLY A 143 -25.32 31.49 -14.01
CA GLY A 143 -26.17 32.55 -13.47
C GLY A 143 -26.94 32.20 -12.19
N VAL A 144 -26.74 31.01 -11.64
CA VAL A 144 -27.33 30.60 -10.36
C VAL A 144 -26.34 30.92 -9.24
N GLU A 145 -26.84 31.33 -8.09
CA GLU A 145 -26.03 31.41 -6.84
C GLU A 145 -25.83 30.02 -6.28
N TYR A 146 -24.56 29.55 -6.21
CA TYR A 146 -24.22 28.23 -5.68
C TYR A 146 -22.85 28.22 -5.01
N ALA A 147 -22.54 27.16 -4.29
CA ALA A 147 -21.22 26.95 -3.70
C ALA A 147 -20.55 25.71 -4.28
N THR A 148 -19.23 25.80 -4.47
CA THR A 148 -18.38 24.64 -4.88
C THR A 148 -17.56 24.19 -3.70
N VAL A 149 -17.67 22.91 -3.33
CA VAL A 149 -16.81 22.27 -2.34
C VAL A 149 -15.49 21.92 -3.00
N ARG A 150 -14.38 22.41 -2.44
CA ARG A 150 -13.01 22.11 -2.88
C ARG A 150 -12.38 21.07 -1.98
N GLY A 151 -11.62 20.17 -2.62
CA GLY A 151 -10.85 19.13 -1.91
C GLY A 151 -11.62 17.85 -1.68
N ALA A 152 -10.94 16.88 -1.05
CA ALA A 152 -11.58 15.65 -0.62
C ALA A 152 -12.63 15.98 0.43
N VAL A 153 -13.79 15.35 0.31
CA VAL A 153 -14.84 15.41 1.32
C VAL A 153 -14.20 15.06 2.68
N GLY A 154 -14.16 15.99 3.59
CA GLY A 154 -13.50 15.83 4.92
C GLY A 154 -12.70 17.04 5.38
N ASP A 155 -12.39 17.97 4.50
CA ASP A 155 -11.70 19.20 4.88
C ASP A 155 -12.71 20.24 5.35
N HIS A 156 -13.18 20.07 6.59
CA HIS A 156 -14.02 20.98 7.41
C HIS A 156 -15.08 21.82 6.67
N GLY A 157 -15.63 21.30 5.55
CA GLY A 157 -16.72 21.96 4.85
C GLY A 157 -16.35 23.27 4.16
N SER A 158 -15.08 23.47 3.78
CA SER A 158 -14.70 24.66 3.03
C SER A 158 -15.33 24.66 1.63
N PHE A 159 -15.91 25.77 1.25
CA PHE A 159 -16.53 25.95 -0.06
C PHE A 159 -16.23 27.33 -0.63
N THR A 160 -16.34 27.46 -1.94
CA THR A 160 -16.24 28.72 -2.65
C THR A 160 -17.62 29.13 -3.16
N GLU A 161 -18.09 30.29 -2.79
CA GLU A 161 -19.37 30.83 -3.26
C GLU A 161 -19.23 31.43 -4.66
N HIS A 162 -20.23 31.17 -5.48
CA HIS A 162 -20.40 31.75 -6.82
C HIS A 162 -21.66 32.60 -6.83
N ALA A 163 -21.48 33.86 -7.13
CA ALA A 163 -22.61 34.81 -7.24
C ALA A 163 -23.52 34.48 -8.44
N GLY A 164 -24.81 34.64 -8.21
CA GLY A 164 -25.83 34.47 -9.25
C GLY A 164 -27.07 35.24 -8.87
N SER A 165 -27.99 35.44 -9.80
CA SER A 165 -29.16 36.31 -9.63
C SER A 165 -30.52 35.58 -9.65
N GLY A 166 -30.51 34.28 -9.98
CA GLY A 166 -31.76 33.56 -10.17
C GLY A 166 -31.78 32.15 -9.60
N PRO A 167 -32.96 31.59 -9.36
CA PRO A 167 -33.10 30.18 -9.05
C PRO A 167 -32.75 29.33 -10.28
N ALA A 168 -32.20 28.15 -10.05
CA ALA A 168 -32.06 27.13 -11.07
C ALA A 168 -33.45 26.63 -11.51
N VAL A 169 -33.52 26.09 -12.71
CA VAL A 169 -34.64 25.21 -13.07
C VAL A 169 -34.71 24.05 -12.09
N PRO A 170 -35.89 23.61 -11.60
CA PRO A 170 -35.98 22.47 -10.74
C PRO A 170 -35.16 21.28 -11.28
N PRO A 171 -34.30 20.67 -10.49
CA PRO A 171 -33.29 19.73 -11.00
C PRO A 171 -33.93 18.50 -11.67
N GLY A 172 -35.09 18.06 -11.21
CA GLY A 172 -35.82 16.96 -11.85
C GLY A 172 -36.25 17.23 -13.29
N GLN A 173 -36.30 18.51 -13.71
CA GLN A 173 -36.69 18.94 -15.05
C GLN A 173 -35.50 19.27 -15.96
N ALA A 174 -34.28 19.30 -15.41
CA ALA A 174 -33.08 19.75 -16.14
C ALA A 174 -32.61 18.79 -17.23
N GLY A 175 -32.90 17.48 -17.10
CA GLY A 175 -32.59 16.48 -18.14
C GLY A 175 -31.10 16.22 -18.40
N ILE A 176 -30.20 16.74 -17.55
CA ILE A 176 -28.75 16.65 -17.73
C ILE A 176 -28.08 15.52 -16.92
N TRP A 177 -28.82 14.94 -16.01
CA TRP A 177 -28.29 14.02 -15.02
C TRP A 177 -28.04 12.64 -15.60
N THR A 178 -26.82 12.15 -15.48
CA THR A 178 -26.49 10.75 -15.79
C THR A 178 -27.17 9.81 -14.79
N LYS A 179 -27.24 10.23 -13.52
CA LYS A 179 -27.99 9.57 -12.47
C LYS A 179 -28.37 10.59 -11.40
N TYR A 180 -29.50 10.41 -10.77
CA TYR A 180 -29.94 11.25 -9.66
C TYR A 180 -30.88 10.50 -8.70
N ALA A 181 -31.05 11.07 -7.52
CA ALA A 181 -32.06 10.69 -6.54
C ALA A 181 -32.70 11.95 -5.97
N ALA A 182 -34.02 11.93 -5.76
CA ALA A 182 -34.77 13.05 -5.21
C ALA A 182 -35.92 12.54 -4.37
N GLY A 183 -36.21 13.22 -3.25
CA GLY A 183 -37.31 12.87 -2.38
C GLY A 183 -37.13 13.37 -0.94
N PRO A 184 -38.08 13.04 -0.06
CA PRO A 184 -37.99 13.31 1.36
C PRO A 184 -36.94 12.43 2.05
N GLY A 185 -36.37 12.91 3.14
CA GLY A 185 -35.39 12.18 3.93
C GLY A 185 -34.03 12.05 3.25
N THR A 186 -33.32 10.95 3.53
CA THR A 186 -32.00 10.69 2.97
C THR A 186 -32.11 10.19 1.54
N GLN A 187 -31.47 10.91 0.63
CA GLN A 187 -31.35 10.48 -0.76
C GLN A 187 -30.03 9.78 -0.99
N THR A 188 -30.06 8.63 -1.67
CA THR A 188 -28.87 7.81 -1.94
C THR A 188 -28.68 7.69 -3.45
N LEU A 189 -27.54 8.19 -3.92
CA LEU A 189 -27.08 8.06 -5.29
C LEU A 189 -25.96 7.01 -5.32
N THR A 190 -26.14 5.94 -6.07
CA THR A 190 -25.09 4.95 -6.32
C THR A 190 -24.68 5.02 -7.77
N TRP A 191 -23.41 5.26 -8.02
CA TRP A 191 -22.89 5.47 -9.37
C TRP A 191 -21.63 4.65 -9.61
N ALA A 192 -21.64 3.84 -10.69
CA ALA A 192 -20.43 3.16 -11.17
C ALA A 192 -19.50 4.18 -11.81
N VAL A 193 -18.28 4.24 -11.31
CA VAL A 193 -17.26 5.19 -11.75
C VAL A 193 -16.94 4.98 -13.23
N ARG A 194 -16.97 6.06 -14.01
CA ARG A 194 -16.65 6.07 -15.45
C ARG A 194 -15.64 7.16 -15.75
N SER A 195 -14.80 6.95 -16.79
CA SER A 195 -13.89 7.97 -17.29
C SER A 195 -14.62 9.23 -17.74
N GLY A 196 -14.01 10.38 -17.54
CA GLY A 196 -14.55 11.69 -17.90
C GLY A 196 -14.52 12.68 -16.75
N ASP A 197 -15.00 13.89 -17.03
CA ASP A 197 -15.10 14.97 -16.06
C ASP A 197 -16.54 15.03 -15.51
N TRP A 198 -16.69 14.86 -14.23
CA TRP A 198 -17.96 14.72 -13.54
C TRP A 198 -18.13 15.77 -12.44
N THR A 199 -19.34 16.22 -12.21
CA THR A 199 -19.71 17.09 -11.09
C THR A 199 -20.95 16.51 -10.42
N VAL A 200 -20.89 16.45 -9.10
CA VAL A 200 -22.04 16.12 -8.24
C VAL A 200 -22.69 17.40 -7.80
N VAL A 201 -24.01 17.47 -7.90
CA VAL A 201 -24.80 18.63 -7.45
C VAL A 201 -25.82 18.16 -6.44
N ALA A 202 -25.84 18.82 -5.28
CA ALA A 202 -26.86 18.64 -4.25
C ALA A 202 -27.64 19.93 -4.06
N MET A 203 -28.95 19.85 -4.03
CA MET A 203 -29.83 21.01 -3.90
C MET A 203 -31.21 20.61 -3.38
N ASN A 204 -32.08 21.59 -3.13
CA ASN A 204 -33.49 21.32 -2.88
C ASN A 204 -34.16 20.90 -4.17
N ALA A 205 -35.05 19.91 -4.13
CA ALA A 205 -35.71 19.38 -5.34
C ALA A 205 -36.64 20.39 -6.02
N ASP A 206 -37.08 21.40 -5.27
CA ASP A 206 -37.88 22.54 -5.76
C ASP A 206 -37.04 23.74 -6.21
N ALA A 207 -35.70 23.59 -6.23
CA ALA A 207 -34.74 24.66 -6.48
C ALA A 207 -34.84 25.86 -5.52
N SER A 208 -35.33 25.65 -4.32
CA SER A 208 -35.37 26.69 -3.28
C SER A 208 -34.02 26.85 -2.57
N ARG A 209 -33.83 28.00 -1.91
CA ARG A 209 -32.70 28.29 -1.02
C ARG A 209 -33.18 28.57 0.42
N PRO A 210 -32.35 28.48 1.46
CA PRO A 210 -30.96 28.03 1.42
C PRO A 210 -30.83 26.50 1.31
N VAL A 211 -29.62 26.04 0.94
CA VAL A 211 -29.26 24.63 0.93
C VAL A 211 -28.51 24.28 2.23
N ALA A 212 -29.11 23.39 3.03
CA ALA A 212 -28.52 22.88 4.26
C ALA A 212 -28.55 21.35 4.24
N MET A 213 -27.41 20.72 4.00
CA MET A 213 -27.33 19.26 3.76
C MET A 213 -26.10 18.64 4.37
N THR A 214 -26.29 17.45 4.92
CA THR A 214 -25.19 16.55 5.28
C THR A 214 -24.93 15.61 4.11
N VAL A 215 -23.72 15.61 3.62
CA VAL A 215 -23.25 14.76 2.50
C VAL A 215 -22.30 13.71 3.07
N ASN A 216 -22.62 12.44 2.84
CA ASN A 216 -21.74 11.31 3.11
C ASN A 216 -21.34 10.67 1.79
N VAL A 217 -20.05 10.47 1.60
CA VAL A 217 -19.48 9.82 0.43
C VAL A 217 -18.80 8.53 0.86
N ALA A 218 -19.13 7.44 0.20
CA ALA A 218 -18.56 6.13 0.42
C ALA A 218 -18.25 5.45 -0.92
N ALA A 219 -17.26 4.59 -0.96
CA ALA A 219 -16.88 3.87 -2.17
C ALA A 219 -16.63 2.39 -1.89
N THR A 220 -16.91 1.56 -2.90
CA THR A 220 -16.43 0.18 -2.92
C THR A 220 -15.04 0.14 -3.52
N LEU A 221 -14.18 -0.70 -2.96
CA LEU A 221 -12.82 -0.93 -3.44
C LEU A 221 -12.68 -2.43 -3.74
N PRO A 222 -13.19 -2.92 -4.88
CA PRO A 222 -13.25 -4.36 -5.18
C PRO A 222 -11.85 -5.00 -5.28
N ALA A 223 -10.82 -4.23 -5.65
CA ALA A 223 -9.45 -4.70 -5.73
C ALA A 223 -8.77 -4.86 -4.36
N LEU A 224 -9.30 -4.27 -3.29
CA LEU A 224 -8.64 -4.25 -1.99
C LEU A 224 -8.35 -5.66 -1.42
N PRO A 225 -9.25 -6.66 -1.51
CA PRO A 225 -8.95 -8.01 -1.04
C PRO A 225 -7.77 -8.65 -1.78
N TRP A 226 -7.70 -8.48 -3.08
CA TRP A 226 -6.63 -9.03 -3.91
C TRP A 226 -5.29 -8.36 -3.64
N ILE A 227 -5.30 -7.04 -3.46
CA ILE A 227 -4.11 -6.27 -3.07
C ILE A 227 -3.63 -6.71 -1.68
N ALA A 228 -4.52 -6.81 -0.71
CA ALA A 228 -4.19 -7.26 0.64
C ALA A 228 -3.58 -8.68 0.63
N THR A 229 -4.19 -9.60 -0.11
CA THR A 229 -3.69 -10.98 -0.25
C THR A 229 -2.32 -11.01 -0.95
N GLY A 230 -2.15 -10.25 -2.03
CA GLY A 230 -0.87 -10.15 -2.74
C GLY A 230 0.25 -9.58 -1.87
N LEU A 231 -0.03 -8.53 -1.11
CA LEU A 231 0.91 -7.94 -0.16
C LEU A 231 1.27 -8.91 0.98
N LEU A 232 0.29 -9.67 1.47
CA LEU A 232 0.50 -10.67 2.52
C LEU A 232 1.42 -11.80 2.03
N ILE A 233 1.11 -12.39 0.88
CA ILE A 233 1.92 -13.45 0.28
C ILE A 233 3.33 -12.95 -0.03
N GLY A 234 3.44 -11.79 -0.70
CA GLY A 234 4.72 -11.17 -1.01
C GLY A 234 5.54 -10.87 0.24
N GLY A 235 4.90 -10.34 1.28
CA GLY A 235 5.53 -10.07 2.57
C GLY A 235 6.09 -11.33 3.23
N ILE A 236 5.33 -12.43 3.23
CA ILE A 236 5.78 -13.72 3.80
C ILE A 236 6.95 -14.29 2.99
N LEU A 237 6.91 -14.23 1.66
CA LEU A 237 7.99 -14.70 0.80
C LEU A 237 9.29 -13.90 1.01
N PHE A 238 9.18 -12.58 1.09
CA PHE A 238 10.33 -11.70 1.35
C PHE A 238 10.90 -11.89 2.75
N LEU A 239 10.04 -12.09 3.76
CA LEU A 239 10.46 -12.38 5.12
C LEU A 239 11.22 -13.71 5.17
N THR A 240 10.63 -14.76 4.61
CA THR A 240 11.24 -16.11 4.61
C THR A 240 12.58 -16.11 3.85
N GLY A 241 12.60 -15.51 2.65
CA GLY A 241 13.83 -15.38 1.85
C GLY A 241 14.91 -14.58 2.55
N GLY A 242 14.53 -13.44 3.16
CA GLY A 242 15.44 -12.59 3.90
C GLY A 242 16.05 -13.29 5.13
N VAL A 243 15.20 -13.98 5.90
CA VAL A 243 15.67 -14.77 7.06
C VAL A 243 16.62 -15.90 6.63
N LEU A 244 16.32 -16.61 5.54
CA LEU A 244 17.20 -17.66 5.03
C LEU A 244 18.54 -17.10 4.56
N LEU A 245 18.56 -15.97 3.84
CA LEU A 245 19.78 -15.31 3.38
C LEU A 245 20.66 -14.83 4.54
N ILE A 246 20.09 -14.51 5.69
CA ILE A 246 20.84 -14.15 6.90
C ILE A 246 21.25 -15.41 7.68
N ALA A 247 20.34 -16.35 7.90
CA ALA A 247 20.57 -17.50 8.77
C ALA A 247 21.56 -18.52 8.21
N VAL A 248 21.55 -18.77 6.88
CA VAL A 248 22.42 -19.76 6.25
C VAL A 248 23.90 -19.40 6.41
N PRO A 249 24.38 -18.18 6.05
CA PRO A 249 25.79 -17.84 6.24
C PRO A 249 26.22 -17.77 7.71
N LEU A 250 25.31 -17.40 8.63
CA LEU A 250 25.61 -17.40 10.06
C LEU A 250 25.78 -18.80 10.61
N ARG A 251 24.93 -19.75 10.25
CA ARG A 251 25.05 -21.16 10.67
C ARG A 251 26.29 -21.86 10.10
N LEU A 252 26.68 -21.50 8.87
CA LEU A 252 27.92 -22.01 8.26
C LEU A 252 29.17 -21.39 8.91
N ALA A 253 29.08 -20.21 9.52
CA ALA A 253 30.16 -19.58 10.25
C ALA A 253 30.38 -20.19 11.63
N SER A 254 29.36 -20.71 12.28
CA SER A 254 29.41 -21.27 13.63
C SER A 254 29.84 -22.78 13.69
N ARG A 255 30.03 -23.40 12.53
CA ARG A 255 30.46 -24.83 12.43
C ARG A 255 31.96 -25.00 12.18
N TYR A 256 32.71 -23.92 12.17
CA TYR A 256 34.19 -23.89 12.04
C TYR A 256 34.77 -23.05 13.18
#